data_62769cb1735943c311bb6863a5a23e3a
#
_entry.id   62769cb1735943c311bb6863a5a23e3a
#
_cell.length_a   1.000
_cell.length_b   1.000
_cell.length_c   1.000
_cell.angle_alpha   90.00
_cell.angle_beta   90.00
_cell.angle_gamma   90.00
#
_symmetry.space_group_name_H-M   'P 1'
#
loop_
_entity.id
_entity.type
_entity.pdbx_description
1 polymer ?
#
loop_
_entity_poly.entity_id
_entity_poly.type
_entity_poly.pdbx_seq_one_letter_code
_entity_poly.pdbx_strand_id
1 'polypeptide(L)'
;MRNDDLFVFLAAYALATLAVLIFEAFYRRTWTNLIGIAAAFLALVGTMVLGSYLEPGSSALDVLFGIAHEHHPRHLVAAGIGLAAALPWLGRLFDAAGRRPSTGLRLAEQLVIGASILGVVGGAGLMLWNMLFPIQLESKTEAYASEFVIDSIARVDFLPTRLAVDASGNVYVSYFWVKENATEGGAIVKLIRDPGTDSFTQKTVANHDLLFRVTGLAEKDGDLYVSRSGYHASAKDGKIFYVDSGAVTQLKDLDHDGYFDYYNDILTGMPGSRGPHIQHQNNGIAFAPDGSLYVENGVASLALDDHPWGGALLKLSPDFKTVEVFATGFRNPFGIAINKDGAVFVTDNDVEENPGDELDHVIKGEHYGHPFYYPNEPGKHPVGFRDQIFLARGNPSNYVGMAYTDSAALPDEFRDSFYIADLSGREVVRIKVQPAGDTYEVSEFEPFASIPTPVDVAIAEDGTIYVASRYDRQIFRIRLRDSLRKPGGKP
;
A
#
# COMPACT_ATOMS: atom_id res chain seq x y z
N MET A 1 -15.61 -8.09 11.89
CA MET A 1 -16.13 -7.77 10.55
C MET A 1 -15.37 -6.54 10.10
N ARG A 2 -14.68 -6.59 8.96
CA ARG A 2 -14.01 -5.41 8.39
C ARG A 2 -15.06 -4.40 7.94
N ASN A 3 -14.67 -3.13 7.79
CA ASN A 3 -15.62 -2.07 7.39
C ASN A 3 -16.28 -2.38 6.05
N ASP A 4 -15.54 -2.99 5.13
CA ASP A 4 -16.01 -3.41 3.80
C ASP A 4 -17.12 -4.46 3.88
N ASP A 5 -16.95 -5.49 4.75
CA ASP A 5 -17.99 -6.52 4.97
C ASP A 5 -19.29 -5.91 5.52
N LEU A 6 -19.17 -4.92 6.41
CA LEU A 6 -20.32 -4.22 6.97
C LEU A 6 -20.99 -3.37 5.90
N PHE A 7 -20.21 -2.70 5.04
CA PHE A 7 -20.73 -1.92 3.92
C PHE A 7 -21.52 -2.80 2.95
N VAL A 8 -20.95 -3.94 2.50
CA VAL A 8 -21.62 -4.89 1.61
C VAL A 8 -22.90 -5.45 2.24
N PHE A 9 -22.83 -5.78 3.54
CA PHE A 9 -24.02 -6.23 4.28
C PHE A 9 -25.13 -5.18 4.29
N LEU A 10 -24.81 -3.93 4.66
CA LEU A 10 -25.78 -2.84 4.74
C LEU A 10 -26.37 -2.49 3.36
N ALA A 11 -25.55 -2.46 2.32
CA ALA A 11 -25.98 -2.21 0.96
C ALA A 11 -26.92 -3.31 0.47
N ALA A 12 -26.59 -4.58 0.64
CA ALA A 12 -27.41 -5.72 0.26
C ALA A 12 -28.74 -5.74 1.02
N TYR A 13 -28.71 -5.46 2.32
CA TYR A 13 -29.91 -5.36 3.15
C TYR A 13 -30.81 -4.21 2.70
N ALA A 14 -30.27 -3.01 2.49
CA ALA A 14 -31.03 -1.83 2.06
C ALA A 14 -31.66 -2.04 0.68
N LEU A 15 -30.92 -2.62 -0.28
CA LEU A 15 -31.44 -2.93 -1.63
C LEU A 15 -32.59 -3.96 -1.57
N ALA A 16 -32.42 -5.04 -0.81
CA ALA A 16 -33.46 -6.05 -0.68
C ALA A 16 -34.72 -5.48 0.00
N THR A 17 -34.53 -4.66 1.05
CA THR A 17 -35.64 -3.99 1.75
C THR A 17 -36.36 -3.01 0.83
N LEU A 18 -35.63 -2.20 0.07
CA LEU A 18 -36.19 -1.25 -0.90
C LEU A 18 -37.02 -1.96 -1.97
N ALA A 19 -36.49 -3.06 -2.54
CA ALA A 19 -37.21 -3.83 -3.56
C ALA A 19 -38.53 -4.38 -3.03
N VAL A 20 -38.53 -4.92 -1.78
CA VAL A 20 -39.77 -5.42 -1.15
C VAL A 20 -40.76 -4.29 -0.89
N LEU A 21 -40.32 -3.15 -0.37
CA LEU A 21 -41.17 -1.99 -0.09
C LEU A 21 -41.75 -1.37 -1.36
N ILE A 22 -40.98 -1.30 -2.43
CA ILE A 22 -41.47 -0.86 -3.75
C ILE A 22 -42.58 -1.81 -4.25
N PHE A 23 -42.33 -3.13 -4.20
CA PHE A 23 -43.32 -4.11 -4.59
C PHE A 23 -44.62 -3.99 -3.77
N GLU A 24 -44.50 -3.87 -2.45
CA GLU A 24 -45.62 -3.71 -1.55
C GLU A 24 -46.41 -2.41 -1.80
N ALA A 25 -45.71 -1.29 -2.10
CA ALA A 25 -46.33 -0.01 -2.45
C ALA A 25 -47.16 -0.10 -3.73
N PHE A 26 -46.64 -0.81 -4.75
CA PHE A 26 -47.38 -1.06 -6.01
C PHE A 26 -48.66 -1.91 -5.78
N TYR A 27 -48.56 -2.88 -4.85
CA TYR A 27 -49.65 -3.83 -4.63
C TYR A 27 -50.73 -3.30 -3.69
N ARG A 28 -50.37 -2.54 -2.64
CA ARG A 28 -51.30 -2.10 -1.58
C ARG A 28 -51.67 -0.60 -1.60
N ARG A 29 -51.00 0.24 -2.36
CA ARG A 29 -51.23 1.70 -2.46
C ARG A 29 -51.36 2.43 -1.12
N THR A 30 -50.55 2.09 -0.12
CA THR A 30 -50.62 2.68 1.22
C THR A 30 -49.51 3.72 1.45
N TRP A 31 -49.86 4.85 2.10
CA TRP A 31 -48.89 5.92 2.44
C TRP A 31 -47.77 5.48 3.35
N THR A 32 -48.02 4.51 4.23
CA THR A 32 -46.99 3.95 5.16
C THR A 32 -45.84 3.30 4.38
N ASN A 33 -46.11 2.74 3.22
CA ASN A 33 -45.10 2.13 2.37
C ASN A 33 -44.22 3.16 1.68
N LEU A 34 -44.75 4.36 1.34
CA LEU A 34 -43.96 5.46 0.80
C LEU A 34 -42.96 5.98 1.80
N ILE A 35 -43.33 6.06 3.08
CA ILE A 35 -42.38 6.43 4.15
C ILE A 35 -41.30 5.36 4.28
N GLY A 36 -41.65 4.07 4.23
CA GLY A 36 -40.71 2.96 4.25
C GLY A 36 -39.73 2.99 3.07
N ILE A 37 -40.23 3.27 1.85
CA ILE A 37 -39.40 3.42 0.65
C ILE A 37 -38.42 4.59 0.82
N ALA A 38 -38.89 5.74 1.30
CA ALA A 38 -38.07 6.92 1.54
C ALA A 38 -36.97 6.62 2.58
N ALA A 39 -37.31 5.92 3.68
CA ALA A 39 -36.35 5.52 4.69
C ALA A 39 -35.29 4.53 4.16
N ALA A 40 -35.73 3.52 3.39
CA ALA A 40 -34.78 2.57 2.75
C ALA A 40 -33.88 3.24 1.71
N PHE A 41 -34.41 4.20 0.93
CA PHE A 41 -33.63 5.00 0.00
C PHE A 41 -32.60 5.88 0.72
N LEU A 42 -32.99 6.54 1.82
CA LEU A 42 -32.07 7.33 2.63
C LEU A 42 -30.98 6.45 3.28
N ALA A 43 -31.33 5.24 3.74
CA ALA A 43 -30.37 4.29 4.24
C ALA A 43 -29.37 3.84 3.15
N LEU A 44 -29.86 3.58 1.94
CA LEU A 44 -28.99 3.25 0.81
C LEU A 44 -28.06 4.40 0.45
N VAL A 45 -28.58 5.63 0.33
CA VAL A 45 -27.77 6.83 0.06
C VAL A 45 -26.75 7.05 1.18
N GLY A 46 -27.14 6.92 2.44
CA GLY A 46 -26.25 7.01 3.58
C GLY A 46 -25.13 5.97 3.55
N THR A 47 -25.46 4.74 3.15
CA THR A 47 -24.46 3.67 2.99
C THR A 47 -23.51 3.97 1.83
N MET A 48 -24.01 4.51 0.72
CA MET A 48 -23.18 4.92 -0.42
C MET A 48 -22.25 6.09 -0.07
N VAL A 49 -22.76 7.10 0.66
CA VAL A 49 -21.93 8.22 1.17
C VAL A 49 -20.87 7.70 2.13
N LEU A 50 -21.23 6.78 3.01
CA LEU A 50 -20.29 6.18 3.95
C LEU A 50 -19.20 5.37 3.24
N GLY A 51 -19.56 4.64 2.18
CA GLY A 51 -18.60 3.92 1.33
C GLY A 51 -17.56 4.85 0.71
N SER A 52 -17.99 6.04 0.25
CA SER A 52 -17.06 7.05 -0.30
C SER A 52 -16.07 7.63 0.72
N TYR A 53 -16.39 7.55 2.01
CA TYR A 53 -15.46 7.91 3.10
C TYR A 53 -14.46 6.80 3.44
N LEU A 54 -14.80 5.54 3.14
CA LEU A 54 -13.91 4.41 3.41
C LEU A 54 -12.80 4.29 2.35
N GLU A 55 -13.06 4.77 1.13
CA GLU A 55 -12.08 4.87 0.04
C GLU A 55 -12.05 6.30 -0.53
N PRO A 56 -11.22 7.20 0.02
CA PRO A 56 -11.12 8.56 -0.46
C PRO A 56 -10.70 8.62 -1.93
N GLY A 57 -11.50 9.31 -2.75
CA GLY A 57 -11.22 9.52 -4.17
C GLY A 57 -11.97 8.59 -5.14
N SER A 58 -12.71 7.59 -4.63
CA SER A 58 -13.62 6.77 -5.44
C SER A 58 -15.05 7.29 -5.39
N SER A 59 -15.81 7.14 -6.49
CA SER A 59 -17.25 7.37 -6.42
C SER A 59 -17.91 6.23 -5.64
N ALA A 60 -19.05 6.52 -4.99
CA ALA A 60 -19.82 5.47 -4.30
C ALA A 60 -20.23 4.31 -5.22
N LEU A 61 -20.35 4.56 -6.53
CA LEU A 61 -20.60 3.54 -7.54
C LEU A 61 -19.35 2.71 -7.83
N ASP A 62 -18.17 3.33 -7.88
CA ASP A 62 -16.89 2.62 -8.07
C ASP A 62 -16.60 1.69 -6.90
N VAL A 63 -16.86 2.13 -5.66
CA VAL A 63 -16.77 1.27 -4.47
C VAL A 63 -17.72 0.08 -4.57
N LEU A 64 -18.97 0.32 -4.97
CA LEU A 64 -19.98 -0.72 -5.10
C LEU A 64 -19.65 -1.72 -6.22
N PHE A 65 -19.16 -1.23 -7.36
CA PHE A 65 -18.76 -2.07 -8.48
C PHE A 65 -17.39 -2.71 -8.25
N GLY A 66 -16.43 -2.04 -7.60
CA GLY A 66 -15.15 -2.60 -7.22
C GLY A 66 -15.31 -3.76 -6.24
N ILE A 67 -16.10 -3.58 -5.16
CA ILE A 67 -16.42 -4.64 -4.21
C ILE A 67 -17.14 -5.82 -4.89
N ALA A 68 -17.98 -5.56 -5.89
CA ALA A 68 -18.66 -6.61 -6.65
C ALA A 68 -17.73 -7.34 -7.63
N HIS A 69 -16.68 -6.69 -8.09
CA HIS A 69 -15.66 -7.27 -8.98
C HIS A 69 -14.58 -8.07 -8.23
N GLU A 70 -14.23 -7.63 -7.03
CA GLU A 70 -13.34 -8.38 -6.16
C GLU A 70 -14.12 -9.53 -5.52
N HIS A 71 -14.07 -10.70 -6.13
CA HIS A 71 -14.75 -11.93 -5.68
C HIS A 71 -14.22 -12.47 -4.35
N HIS A 72 -14.14 -11.63 -3.33
CA HIS A 72 -13.74 -12.09 -2.00
C HIS A 72 -14.87 -12.94 -1.38
N PRO A 73 -14.62 -14.21 -0.98
CA PRO A 73 -15.63 -15.06 -0.35
C PRO A 73 -16.33 -14.41 0.85
N ARG A 74 -15.63 -13.56 1.60
CA ARG A 74 -16.18 -12.81 2.75
C ARG A 74 -17.27 -11.81 2.32
N HIS A 75 -17.10 -11.11 1.19
CA HIS A 75 -18.10 -10.16 0.68
C HIS A 75 -19.36 -10.89 0.23
N LEU A 76 -19.22 -12.06 -0.39
CA LEU A 76 -20.35 -12.92 -0.73
C LEU A 76 -21.09 -13.39 0.50
N VAL A 77 -20.36 -13.76 1.57
CA VAL A 77 -20.94 -14.12 2.86
C VAL A 77 -21.65 -12.92 3.49
N ALA A 78 -21.05 -11.74 3.51
CA ALA A 78 -21.65 -10.53 4.04
C ALA A 78 -22.90 -10.13 3.25
N ALA A 79 -22.87 -10.20 1.91
CA ALA A 79 -24.02 -9.97 1.06
C ALA A 79 -25.13 -10.99 1.31
N GLY A 80 -24.79 -12.27 1.46
CA GLY A 80 -25.71 -13.37 1.78
C GLY A 80 -26.41 -13.16 3.13
N ILE A 81 -25.68 -12.73 4.16
CA ILE A 81 -26.24 -12.39 5.45
C ILE A 81 -27.16 -11.16 5.34
N GLY A 82 -26.78 -10.13 4.58
CA GLY A 82 -27.61 -8.95 4.32
C GLY A 82 -28.94 -9.29 3.64
N LEU A 83 -28.88 -10.14 2.62
CA LEU A 83 -30.07 -10.65 1.93
C LEU A 83 -30.94 -11.52 2.87
N ALA A 84 -30.32 -12.41 3.66
CA ALA A 84 -31.01 -13.24 4.64
C ALA A 84 -31.70 -12.39 5.72
N ALA A 85 -31.08 -11.30 6.16
CA ALA A 85 -31.68 -10.35 7.11
C ALA A 85 -32.90 -9.63 6.53
N ALA A 86 -33.07 -9.58 5.22
CA ALA A 86 -34.25 -9.04 4.55
C ALA A 86 -35.39 -10.08 4.38
N LEU A 87 -35.16 -11.39 4.66
CA LEU A 87 -36.17 -12.45 4.54
C LEU A 87 -37.50 -12.19 5.30
N PRO A 88 -37.51 -11.51 6.48
CA PRO A 88 -38.75 -11.18 7.17
C PRO A 88 -39.74 -10.38 6.32
N TRP A 89 -39.24 -9.58 5.37
CA TRP A 89 -40.06 -8.82 4.45
C TRP A 89 -40.82 -9.72 3.45
N LEU A 90 -40.32 -10.95 3.21
CA LEU A 90 -41.01 -11.95 2.38
C LEU A 90 -42.34 -12.37 2.99
N GLY A 91 -42.47 -12.40 4.33
CA GLY A 91 -43.72 -12.65 5.02
C GLY A 91 -44.79 -11.64 4.64
N ARG A 92 -44.43 -10.36 4.48
CA ARG A 92 -45.35 -9.31 3.99
C ARG A 92 -45.78 -9.52 2.54
N LEU A 93 -44.87 -10.06 1.69
CA LEU A 93 -45.21 -10.41 0.32
C LEU A 93 -46.22 -11.56 0.27
N PHE A 94 -46.09 -12.57 1.13
CA PHE A 94 -47.07 -13.68 1.22
C PHE A 94 -48.42 -13.21 1.76
N ASP A 95 -48.44 -12.29 2.74
CA ASP A 95 -49.69 -11.65 3.21
C ASP A 95 -50.35 -10.81 2.09
N ALA A 96 -49.54 -10.09 1.29
CA ALA A 96 -50.03 -9.33 0.15
C ALA A 96 -50.66 -10.23 -0.92
N ALA A 97 -50.11 -11.44 -1.07
CA ALA A 97 -50.66 -12.45 -2.00
C ALA A 97 -51.92 -13.19 -1.48
N GLY A 98 -52.47 -12.76 -0.33
CA GLY A 98 -53.71 -13.33 0.24
C GLY A 98 -53.55 -14.67 0.94
N ARG A 99 -52.32 -15.13 1.17
CA ARG A 99 -52.01 -16.34 1.96
C ARG A 99 -51.75 -15.94 3.41
N ARG A 100 -52.61 -16.41 4.32
CA ARG A 100 -52.42 -16.18 5.80
C ARG A 100 -51.37 -17.12 6.35
N PRO A 101 -50.18 -16.62 6.83
CA PRO A 101 -49.21 -17.46 7.46
C PRO A 101 -49.71 -18.01 8.79
N SER A 102 -49.23 -19.19 9.20
CA SER A 102 -49.50 -19.77 10.51
C SER A 102 -48.95 -18.88 11.64
N THR A 103 -49.53 -19.02 12.88
CA THR A 103 -49.12 -18.23 14.04
C THR A 103 -47.64 -18.41 14.37
N GLY A 104 -47.09 -19.61 14.15
CA GLY A 104 -45.65 -19.88 14.35
C GLY A 104 -44.76 -19.16 13.33
N LEU A 105 -45.22 -19.03 12.09
CA LEU A 105 -44.50 -18.31 11.04
C LEU A 105 -44.43 -16.79 11.34
N ARG A 106 -45.49 -16.22 11.91
CA ARG A 106 -45.54 -14.80 12.35
C ARG A 106 -44.59 -14.54 13.52
N LEU A 107 -44.50 -15.46 14.48
CA LEU A 107 -43.57 -15.31 15.60
C LEU A 107 -42.14 -15.42 15.15
N ALA A 108 -41.79 -16.35 14.25
CA ALA A 108 -40.48 -16.49 13.65
C ALA A 108 -40.11 -15.22 12.85
N GLU A 109 -41.05 -14.66 12.07
CA GLU A 109 -40.86 -13.41 11.32
C GLU A 109 -40.54 -12.23 12.27
N GLN A 110 -41.29 -12.09 13.35
CA GLN A 110 -41.05 -11.02 14.37
C GLN A 110 -39.69 -11.16 15.05
N LEU A 111 -39.29 -12.40 15.39
CA LEU A 111 -37.97 -12.65 15.97
C LEU A 111 -36.81 -12.32 14.98
N VAL A 112 -36.97 -12.68 13.72
CA VAL A 112 -35.96 -12.37 12.69
C VAL A 112 -35.92 -10.88 12.39
N ILE A 113 -37.06 -10.17 12.34
CA ILE A 113 -37.10 -8.71 12.22
C ILE A 113 -36.39 -8.06 13.41
N GLY A 114 -36.69 -8.48 14.63
CA GLY A 114 -36.05 -7.97 15.83
C GLY A 114 -34.54 -8.18 15.82
N ALA A 115 -34.09 -9.40 15.47
CA ALA A 115 -32.69 -9.73 15.35
C ALA A 115 -31.99 -8.91 14.24
N SER A 116 -32.66 -8.70 13.09
CA SER A 116 -32.13 -7.88 12.00
C SER A 116 -31.98 -6.41 12.39
N ILE A 117 -32.96 -5.84 13.06
CA ILE A 117 -32.90 -4.46 13.58
C ILE A 117 -31.76 -4.34 14.61
N LEU A 118 -31.64 -5.28 15.53
CA LEU A 118 -30.54 -5.30 16.52
C LEU A 118 -29.18 -5.44 15.83
N GLY A 119 -29.08 -6.26 14.78
CA GLY A 119 -27.86 -6.40 13.99
C GLY A 119 -27.45 -5.11 13.26
N VAL A 120 -28.41 -4.43 12.64
CA VAL A 120 -28.16 -3.15 11.95
C VAL A 120 -27.82 -2.04 12.94
N VAL A 121 -28.60 -1.89 14.01
CA VAL A 121 -28.35 -0.88 15.06
C VAL A 121 -27.03 -1.16 15.79
N GLY A 122 -26.75 -2.41 16.11
CA GLY A 122 -25.50 -2.83 16.73
C GLY A 122 -24.28 -2.62 15.81
N GLY A 123 -24.43 -2.96 14.53
CA GLY A 123 -23.39 -2.74 13.51
C GLY A 123 -23.12 -1.26 13.27
N ALA A 124 -24.16 -0.44 13.12
CA ALA A 124 -24.03 1.01 13.01
C ALA A 124 -23.45 1.63 14.28
N GLY A 125 -23.84 1.14 15.47
CA GLY A 125 -23.29 1.57 16.74
C GLY A 125 -21.80 1.23 16.88
N LEU A 126 -21.38 0.02 16.50
CA LEU A 126 -19.98 -0.39 16.47
C LEU A 126 -19.14 0.43 15.47
N MET A 127 -19.73 0.75 14.34
CA MET A 127 -19.05 1.57 13.32
C MET A 127 -18.88 3.01 13.81
N LEU A 128 -19.94 3.59 14.38
CA LEU A 128 -19.89 4.92 15.00
C LEU A 128 -18.90 4.94 16.19
N TRP A 129 -18.88 3.87 16.98
CA TRP A 129 -17.92 3.69 18.06
C TRP A 129 -16.48 3.66 17.51
N ASN A 130 -16.20 2.88 16.45
CA ASN A 130 -14.88 2.84 15.83
C ASN A 130 -14.48 4.16 15.16
N MET A 131 -15.45 4.97 14.67
CA MET A 131 -15.17 6.30 14.14
C MET A 131 -14.88 7.32 15.25
N LEU A 132 -15.62 7.27 16.36
CA LEU A 132 -15.45 8.20 17.49
C LEU A 132 -14.31 7.79 18.42
N PHE A 133 -14.13 6.49 18.58
CA PHE A 133 -13.11 5.86 19.40
C PHE A 133 -12.41 4.80 18.54
N PRO A 134 -11.57 5.21 17.58
CA PRO A 134 -10.82 4.24 16.81
C PRO A 134 -10.12 3.33 17.81
N ILE A 135 -10.43 2.04 17.77
CA ILE A 135 -9.66 1.05 18.50
C ILE A 135 -8.26 1.19 17.90
N GLN A 136 -7.43 1.97 18.56
CA GLN A 136 -6.00 1.81 18.44
C GLN A 136 -5.78 0.39 18.98
N LEU A 137 -5.82 -0.59 18.08
CA LEU A 137 -5.04 -1.79 18.31
C LEU A 137 -3.64 -1.22 18.50
N GLU A 138 -3.20 -1.10 19.74
CA GLU A 138 -1.78 -0.89 20.04
C GLU A 138 -1.09 -2.04 19.32
N SER A 139 -0.67 -1.79 18.09
CA SER A 139 0.16 -2.70 17.37
C SER A 139 1.46 -2.71 18.17
N LYS A 140 1.69 -3.82 18.84
CA LYS A 140 2.83 -4.00 19.71
C LYS A 140 4.07 -3.82 18.87
N THR A 141 4.78 -2.72 19.11
CA THR A 141 6.06 -2.48 18.46
C THR A 141 7.11 -3.26 19.22
N GLU A 142 7.64 -4.31 18.61
CA GLU A 142 8.56 -5.23 19.29
C GLU A 142 9.64 -5.73 18.32
N ALA A 143 10.90 -5.68 18.75
CA ALA A 143 11.97 -6.41 18.07
C ALA A 143 11.93 -7.87 18.53
N TYR A 144 11.89 -8.79 17.59
CA TYR A 144 11.93 -10.22 17.94
C TYR A 144 13.31 -10.67 18.35
N ALA A 145 14.37 -10.08 17.78
CA ALA A 145 15.75 -10.29 18.22
C ALA A 145 16.06 -9.43 19.46
N SER A 146 16.46 -10.10 20.54
CA SER A 146 16.71 -9.46 21.85
C SER A 146 17.85 -8.44 21.85
N GLU A 147 18.72 -8.49 20.84
CA GLU A 147 19.85 -7.59 20.61
C GLU A 147 19.40 -6.18 20.25
N PHE A 148 18.20 -6.02 19.76
CA PHE A 148 17.68 -4.76 19.26
C PHE A 148 16.67 -4.11 20.20
N VAL A 149 16.54 -2.79 20.04
CA VAL A 149 15.49 -1.98 20.63
C VAL A 149 14.84 -1.14 19.53
N ILE A 150 13.56 -0.86 19.71
CA ILE A 150 12.78 -0.02 18.80
C ILE A 150 12.34 1.24 19.53
N ASP A 151 12.58 2.38 18.91
CA ASP A 151 12.06 3.68 19.38
C ASP A 151 11.28 4.35 18.26
N SER A 152 10.23 5.09 18.60
CA SER A 152 9.61 6.06 17.70
C SER A 152 10.40 7.35 17.75
N ILE A 153 11.02 7.76 16.64
CA ILE A 153 11.87 8.94 16.58
C ILE A 153 11.14 10.19 16.09
N ALA A 154 10.06 10.03 15.35
CA ALA A 154 9.25 11.13 14.87
C ALA A 154 7.81 10.71 14.58
N ARG A 155 6.89 11.65 14.75
CA ARG A 155 5.56 11.58 14.16
C ARG A 155 5.46 12.66 13.09
N VAL A 156 5.00 12.29 11.89
CA VAL A 156 4.82 13.20 10.76
C VAL A 156 3.33 13.48 10.52
N ASP A 157 3.00 14.63 9.93
CA ASP A 157 1.60 15.04 9.72
C ASP A 157 0.99 14.49 8.41
N PHE A 158 1.71 13.58 7.75
CA PHE A 158 1.35 13.01 6.45
C PHE A 158 1.55 11.49 6.46
N LEU A 159 1.12 10.81 5.39
CA LEU A 159 1.37 9.38 5.20
C LEU A 159 2.77 9.19 4.58
N PRO A 160 3.78 8.76 5.34
CA PRO A 160 5.13 8.56 4.81
C PRO A 160 5.13 7.44 3.77
N THR A 161 6.00 7.57 2.77
CA THR A 161 6.11 6.59 1.67
C THR A 161 7.51 6.04 1.54
N ARG A 162 8.54 6.90 1.54
CA ARG A 162 9.93 6.49 1.36
C ARG A 162 10.84 7.14 2.37
N LEU A 163 11.92 6.44 2.64
CA LEU A 163 13.03 6.86 3.48
C LEU A 163 14.34 6.88 2.69
N ALA A 164 15.19 7.84 2.99
CA ALA A 164 16.61 7.79 2.65
C ALA A 164 17.42 8.27 3.85
N VAL A 165 18.65 7.82 3.97
CA VAL A 165 19.52 8.17 5.10
C VAL A 165 20.83 8.71 4.56
N ASP A 166 21.25 9.90 5.06
CA ASP A 166 22.56 10.44 4.70
C ASP A 166 23.70 9.86 5.57
N ALA A 167 24.93 10.11 5.18
CA ALA A 167 26.13 9.64 5.88
C ALA A 167 26.23 10.15 7.34
N SER A 168 25.47 11.18 7.70
CA SER A 168 25.40 11.72 9.07
C SER A 168 24.32 11.03 9.91
N GLY A 169 23.55 10.09 9.33
CA GLY A 169 22.45 9.41 9.99
C GLY A 169 21.16 10.24 10.08
N ASN A 170 21.05 11.32 9.32
CA ASN A 170 19.77 12.02 9.17
C ASN A 170 18.86 11.27 8.23
N VAL A 171 17.56 11.31 8.47
CA VAL A 171 16.58 10.56 7.70
C VAL A 171 15.70 11.52 6.89
N TYR A 172 15.66 11.32 5.59
CA TYR A 172 14.73 11.99 4.69
C TYR A 172 13.47 11.17 4.55
N VAL A 173 12.32 11.82 4.61
CA VAL A 173 11.00 11.20 4.55
C VAL A 173 10.20 11.87 3.45
N SER A 174 9.79 11.11 2.44
CA SER A 174 8.83 11.56 1.45
C SER A 174 7.42 11.11 1.81
N TYR A 175 6.43 11.70 1.15
CA TYR A 175 5.06 11.32 1.31
C TYR A 175 4.27 11.36 -0.01
N PHE A 176 3.21 10.58 -0.01
CA PHE A 176 2.43 10.34 -1.20
C PHE A 176 1.31 11.37 -1.41
N TRP A 177 0.74 11.88 -0.28
CA TRP A 177 -0.40 12.81 -0.27
C TRP A 177 -0.22 13.91 0.75
N VAL A 178 -0.58 15.12 0.36
CA VAL A 178 -0.68 16.24 1.29
C VAL A 178 -2.11 16.42 1.80
N LYS A 179 -3.11 16.24 0.91
CA LYS A 179 -4.55 16.33 1.19
C LYS A 179 -5.35 15.45 0.23
N GLU A 180 -6.59 15.14 0.59
CA GLU A 180 -7.55 14.36 -0.18
C GLU A 180 -7.89 14.95 -1.56
N ASN A 181 -7.61 16.23 -1.79
CA ASN A 181 -7.81 16.93 -3.07
C ASN A 181 -6.45 17.18 -3.74
N ALA A 182 -6.00 16.24 -4.45
CA ALA A 182 -4.78 15.94 -5.13
C ALA A 182 -4.18 16.99 -6.10
N THR A 183 -4.33 18.27 -5.85
CA THR A 183 -3.76 19.34 -6.68
C THR A 183 -2.60 20.09 -6.03
N GLU A 184 -2.26 19.78 -4.79
CA GLU A 184 -1.14 20.41 -4.07
C GLU A 184 0.10 19.52 -4.17
N GLY A 185 1.26 20.12 -4.44
CA GLY A 185 2.55 19.46 -4.56
C GLY A 185 2.99 18.72 -3.29
N GLY A 186 4.09 18.00 -3.37
CA GLY A 186 4.66 17.26 -2.26
C GLY A 186 5.81 17.99 -1.58
N ALA A 187 6.27 17.43 -0.46
CA ALA A 187 7.46 17.89 0.23
C ALA A 187 8.33 16.72 0.69
N ILE A 188 9.57 17.03 1.05
CA ILE A 188 10.47 16.11 1.72
C ILE A 188 10.82 16.73 3.07
N VAL A 189 10.74 15.90 4.10
CA VAL A 189 11.08 16.27 5.46
C VAL A 189 12.37 15.57 5.84
N LYS A 190 13.29 16.31 6.47
CA LYS A 190 14.52 15.78 7.05
C LYS A 190 14.36 15.67 8.57
N LEU A 191 14.60 14.50 9.10
CA LEU A 191 14.78 14.27 10.53
C LEU A 191 16.28 14.38 10.84
N ILE A 192 16.64 15.48 11.46
CA ILE A 192 18.04 15.82 11.77
C ILE A 192 18.38 15.21 13.12
N ARG A 193 19.34 14.30 13.14
CA ARG A 193 19.84 13.65 14.36
C ARG A 193 20.77 14.60 15.12
N ASP A 194 20.52 14.78 16.41
CA ASP A 194 21.46 15.41 17.34
C ASP A 194 22.36 14.32 17.92
N PRO A 195 23.68 14.31 17.59
CA PRO A 195 24.58 13.29 18.10
C PRO A 195 24.80 13.34 19.62
N GLY A 196 24.55 14.50 20.23
CA GLY A 196 24.75 14.70 21.67
C GLY A 196 23.62 14.13 22.52
N THR A 197 22.39 14.20 22.02
CA THR A 197 21.18 13.76 22.74
C THR A 197 20.52 12.54 22.11
N ASP A 198 20.97 12.13 20.92
CA ASP A 198 20.38 11.06 20.10
C ASP A 198 18.88 11.30 19.78
N SER A 199 18.43 12.55 19.85
CA SER A 199 17.10 13.01 19.48
C SER A 199 17.05 13.48 18.03
N PHE A 200 15.82 13.64 17.50
CA PHE A 200 15.60 14.10 16.14
C PHE A 200 14.78 15.38 16.12
N THR A 201 15.18 16.33 15.26
CA THR A 201 14.39 17.51 14.95
C THR A 201 13.92 17.42 13.51
N GLN A 202 12.69 17.87 13.25
CA GLN A 202 12.06 17.80 11.93
C GLN A 202 12.16 19.13 11.20
N LYS A 203 12.64 19.14 9.95
CA LYS A 203 12.69 20.29 9.06
C LYS A 203 12.18 19.91 7.68
N THR A 204 11.28 20.71 7.08
CA THR A 204 10.97 20.57 5.64
C THR A 204 12.16 21.07 4.84
N VAL A 205 12.69 20.24 3.94
CA VAL A 205 13.89 20.54 3.14
C VAL A 205 13.62 20.66 1.66
N ALA A 206 12.42 20.29 1.20
CA ALA A 206 11.93 20.52 -0.15
C ALA A 206 10.40 20.62 -0.11
N ASN A 207 9.83 21.54 -0.90
CA ASN A 207 8.38 21.66 -1.07
C ASN A 207 8.10 22.29 -2.43
N HIS A 208 7.54 21.50 -3.35
CA HIS A 208 7.29 21.94 -4.71
C HIS A 208 6.19 21.11 -5.38
N ASP A 209 5.45 21.70 -6.31
CA ASP A 209 4.38 21.03 -7.05
C ASP A 209 4.90 19.82 -7.85
N LEU A 210 6.17 19.83 -8.28
CA LEU A 210 6.81 18.70 -8.93
C LEU A 210 6.96 17.46 -8.03
N LEU A 211 6.98 17.62 -6.71
CA LEU A 211 7.11 16.51 -5.75
C LEU A 211 5.79 15.78 -5.53
N PHE A 212 4.96 15.73 -6.55
CA PHE A 212 3.70 15.02 -6.49
C PHE A 212 3.90 13.51 -6.54
N ARG A 213 3.38 12.80 -5.55
CA ARG A 213 3.46 11.33 -5.43
C ARG A 213 4.89 10.80 -5.56
N VAL A 214 5.73 11.16 -4.63
CA VAL A 214 7.08 10.61 -4.52
C VAL A 214 6.99 9.18 -4.02
N THR A 215 7.38 8.23 -4.87
CA THR A 215 7.33 6.78 -4.64
C THR A 215 8.71 6.12 -4.65
N GLY A 216 9.75 6.87 -4.97
CA GLY A 216 11.14 6.48 -4.81
C GLY A 216 11.95 7.63 -4.25
N LEU A 217 12.87 7.36 -3.34
CA LEU A 217 13.74 8.35 -2.70
C LEU A 217 15.11 7.74 -2.46
N ALA A 218 16.15 8.43 -2.89
CA ALA A 218 17.54 8.08 -2.60
C ALA A 218 18.34 9.34 -2.32
N GLU A 219 19.32 9.22 -1.44
CA GLU A 219 20.35 10.24 -1.20
C GLU A 219 21.67 9.77 -1.79
N LYS A 220 22.37 10.66 -2.47
CA LYS A 220 23.73 10.38 -2.95
C LYS A 220 24.53 11.68 -3.07
N ASP A 221 25.68 11.71 -2.42
CA ASP A 221 26.66 12.80 -2.49
C ASP A 221 26.07 14.18 -2.09
N GLY A 222 25.08 14.20 -1.19
CA GLY A 222 24.39 15.39 -0.72
C GLY A 222 23.18 15.81 -1.56
N ASP A 223 22.95 15.19 -2.72
CA ASP A 223 21.77 15.42 -3.56
C ASP A 223 20.67 14.40 -3.22
N LEU A 224 19.41 14.79 -3.40
CA LEU A 224 18.28 13.87 -3.32
C LEU A 224 17.82 13.50 -4.74
N TYR A 225 17.41 12.25 -4.89
CA TYR A 225 16.82 11.74 -6.12
C TYR A 225 15.44 11.20 -5.80
N VAL A 226 14.44 11.60 -6.57
CA VAL A 226 13.05 11.20 -6.35
C VAL A 226 12.47 10.59 -7.62
N SER A 227 11.84 9.42 -7.48
CA SER A 227 10.89 8.91 -8.46
C SER A 227 9.52 9.47 -8.14
N ARG A 228 8.90 10.17 -9.07
CA ARG A 228 7.61 10.85 -8.89
C ARG A 228 6.66 10.55 -10.03
N SER A 229 5.42 10.36 -9.68
CA SER A 229 4.37 10.07 -10.66
C SER A 229 3.75 11.33 -11.24
N GLY A 230 4.39 12.31 -11.64
CA GLY A 230 3.82 13.57 -12.09
C GLY A 230 2.33 13.49 -12.50
N TYR A 231 1.56 14.47 -12.14
CA TYR A 231 0.14 14.55 -12.45
C TYR A 231 -0.08 15.76 -13.35
N HIS A 232 -0.38 15.53 -14.62
CA HIS A 232 -0.90 16.56 -15.49
C HIS A 232 -2.38 16.26 -15.79
N ALA A 233 -3.29 16.93 -15.08
CA ALA A 233 -4.65 17.03 -15.52
C ALA A 233 -4.74 18.20 -16.50
N SER A 234 -4.90 17.91 -17.78
CA SER A 234 -5.39 18.92 -18.71
C SER A 234 -6.92 18.79 -18.79
N ALA A 235 -7.65 19.83 -18.43
CA ALA A 235 -9.09 19.89 -18.65
C ALA A 235 -9.33 20.36 -20.09
N LYS A 236 -9.77 19.45 -20.94
CA LYS A 236 -10.32 19.78 -22.24
C LYS A 236 -11.78 19.33 -22.28
N ASP A 237 -12.69 20.24 -22.55
CA ASP A 237 -14.13 19.98 -22.63
C ASP A 237 -14.72 19.33 -21.36
N GLY A 238 -14.24 19.71 -20.18
CA GLY A 238 -14.68 19.19 -18.90
C GLY A 238 -14.22 17.75 -18.60
N LYS A 239 -13.35 17.16 -19.42
CA LYS A 239 -12.75 15.86 -19.19
C LYS A 239 -11.32 16.02 -18.71
N ILE A 240 -10.95 15.22 -17.71
CA ILE A 240 -9.59 15.14 -17.20
C ILE A 240 -8.82 14.11 -18.05
N PHE A 241 -7.70 14.54 -18.62
CA PHE A 241 -6.80 13.65 -19.34
C PHE A 241 -5.54 13.45 -18.49
N TYR A 242 -5.18 12.20 -18.26
CA TYR A 242 -3.93 11.83 -17.62
C TYR A 242 -2.87 11.64 -18.74
N VAL A 243 -1.70 12.19 -18.54
CA VAL A 243 -0.56 12.00 -19.44
C VAL A 243 0.57 11.30 -18.69
N ASP A 244 1.36 10.55 -19.45
CA ASP A 244 2.57 9.90 -18.93
C ASP A 244 3.55 11.00 -18.51
N SER A 245 3.63 11.26 -17.23
CA SER A 245 4.37 12.38 -16.65
C SER A 245 5.27 11.95 -15.49
N GLY A 246 5.48 10.63 -15.32
CA GLY A 246 6.44 10.10 -14.38
C GLY A 246 7.86 10.56 -14.72
N ALA A 247 8.63 10.88 -13.70
CA ALA A 247 10.01 11.34 -13.84
C ALA A 247 10.87 10.88 -12.66
N VAL A 248 12.18 10.83 -12.90
CA VAL A 248 13.18 10.87 -11.83
C VAL A 248 13.78 12.26 -11.81
N THR A 249 13.69 12.93 -10.67
CA THR A 249 14.15 14.30 -10.46
C THR A 249 15.30 14.30 -9.46
N GLN A 250 16.40 14.93 -9.82
CA GLN A 250 17.51 15.25 -8.91
C GLN A 250 17.20 16.60 -8.24
N LEU A 251 17.30 16.66 -6.94
CA LEU A 251 17.14 17.85 -6.12
C LEU A 251 18.50 18.26 -5.57
N LYS A 252 18.84 19.54 -5.70
CA LYS A 252 20.09 20.12 -5.20
C LYS A 252 19.84 21.29 -4.28
N ASP A 253 20.66 21.39 -3.25
CA ASP A 253 20.83 22.55 -2.40
C ASP A 253 22.05 23.35 -2.90
N LEU A 254 21.82 24.33 -3.77
CA LEU A 254 22.91 25.04 -4.46
C LEU A 254 23.60 26.09 -3.59
N ASP A 255 22.90 26.67 -2.63
CA ASP A 255 23.43 27.69 -1.75
C ASP A 255 23.82 27.16 -0.34
N HIS A 256 23.61 25.86 -0.13
CA HIS A 256 23.98 25.13 1.11
C HIS A 256 23.27 25.65 2.37
N ASP A 257 22.03 26.12 2.23
CA ASP A 257 21.18 26.54 3.36
C ASP A 257 20.39 25.40 4.01
N GLY A 258 20.52 24.19 3.42
CA GLY A 258 19.84 22.97 3.85
C GLY A 258 18.42 22.87 3.32
N TYR A 259 18.10 23.60 2.23
CA TYR A 259 16.85 23.51 1.48
C TYR A 259 17.13 23.22 0.02
N PHE A 260 16.46 22.20 -0.55
CA PHE A 260 16.64 21.81 -1.94
C PHE A 260 15.73 22.68 -2.83
N ASP A 261 16.30 23.61 -3.52
CA ASP A 261 15.60 24.60 -4.35
C ASP A 261 15.84 24.44 -5.86
N TYR A 262 16.76 23.57 -6.27
CA TYR A 262 17.02 23.25 -7.66
C TYR A 262 16.54 21.84 -8.02
N TYR A 263 15.74 21.76 -9.06
CA TYR A 263 15.09 20.52 -9.52
C TYR A 263 15.49 20.25 -10.98
N ASN A 264 16.06 19.07 -11.24
CA ASN A 264 16.51 18.65 -12.56
C ASN A 264 15.98 17.25 -12.89
N ASP A 265 15.09 17.16 -13.88
CA ASP A 265 14.58 15.88 -14.34
C ASP A 265 15.68 15.15 -15.13
N ILE A 266 16.20 14.05 -14.56
CA ILE A 266 17.24 13.20 -15.17
C ILE A 266 16.64 12.08 -16.03
N LEU A 267 15.36 11.76 -15.81
CA LEU A 267 14.57 10.83 -16.62
C LEU A 267 13.13 11.33 -16.66
N THR A 268 12.53 11.35 -17.85
CA THR A 268 11.14 11.75 -18.07
C THR A 268 10.43 10.76 -18.98
N GLY A 269 9.10 10.88 -19.08
CA GLY A 269 8.30 10.05 -19.96
C GLY A 269 8.04 8.65 -19.42
N MET A 270 8.15 8.45 -18.10
CA MET A 270 7.72 7.22 -17.46
C MET A 270 6.18 7.18 -17.36
N PRO A 271 5.58 5.98 -17.18
CA PRO A 271 4.12 5.81 -17.15
C PRO A 271 3.42 6.77 -16.18
N GLY A 272 3.99 6.97 -15.00
CA GLY A 272 3.34 7.73 -13.95
C GLY A 272 2.00 7.12 -13.54
N SER A 273 1.22 7.87 -12.77
CA SER A 273 -0.11 7.44 -12.34
C SER A 273 -1.17 7.83 -13.36
N ARG A 274 -1.90 6.84 -13.90
CA ARG A 274 -2.98 7.01 -14.86
C ARG A 274 -4.34 6.87 -14.17
N GLY A 275 -4.75 7.83 -13.36
CA GLY A 275 -6.09 7.82 -12.79
C GLY A 275 -6.16 8.13 -11.31
N PRO A 276 -7.37 8.13 -10.73
CA PRO A 276 -7.58 8.34 -9.31
C PRO A 276 -7.04 7.18 -8.46
N HIS A 277 -6.97 5.99 -9.04
CA HIS A 277 -6.38 4.81 -8.41
C HIS A 277 -4.87 4.82 -8.62
N ILE A 278 -4.16 4.78 -7.53
CA ILE A 278 -2.75 5.11 -7.39
C ILE A 278 -1.87 3.88 -7.50
N GLN A 279 -2.39 2.81 -8.00
CA GLN A 279 -1.69 1.54 -8.03
C GLN A 279 -0.72 1.50 -9.23
N HIS A 280 0.42 0.87 -9.03
CA HIS A 280 1.32 0.42 -10.07
C HIS A 280 1.90 1.56 -10.93
N GLN A 281 2.66 2.44 -10.31
CA GLN A 281 3.35 3.54 -10.99
C GLN A 281 4.87 3.32 -10.98
N ASN A 282 5.63 4.33 -11.40
CA ASN A 282 7.05 4.36 -11.14
C ASN A 282 7.31 4.40 -9.63
N ASN A 283 8.14 3.50 -9.13
CA ASN A 283 8.29 3.20 -7.72
C ASN A 283 9.73 3.42 -7.22
N GLY A 284 10.32 2.41 -6.61
CA GLY A 284 11.62 2.47 -5.97
C GLY A 284 12.77 2.85 -6.92
N ILE A 285 13.80 3.44 -6.34
CA ILE A 285 15.07 3.74 -7.01
C ILE A 285 16.23 3.34 -6.13
N ALA A 286 17.32 2.85 -6.73
CA ALA A 286 18.53 2.52 -6.02
C ALA A 286 19.79 2.77 -6.86
N PHE A 287 20.82 3.33 -6.23
CA PHE A 287 22.12 3.46 -6.84
C PHE A 287 22.94 2.19 -6.69
N ALA A 288 23.52 1.73 -7.78
CA ALA A 288 24.53 0.68 -7.75
C ALA A 288 25.93 1.24 -7.37
N PRO A 289 26.85 0.38 -6.91
CA PRO A 289 28.21 0.78 -6.60
C PRO A 289 28.96 1.42 -7.77
N ASP A 290 28.61 1.09 -9.02
CA ASP A 290 29.18 1.67 -10.23
C ASP A 290 28.62 3.08 -10.53
N GLY A 291 27.68 3.58 -9.72
CA GLY A 291 27.01 4.86 -9.90
C GLY A 291 25.79 4.83 -10.83
N SER A 292 25.46 3.69 -11.42
CA SER A 292 24.22 3.52 -12.17
C SER A 292 23.01 3.64 -11.26
N LEU A 293 21.89 4.18 -11.79
CA LEU A 293 20.63 4.29 -11.08
C LEU A 293 19.61 3.30 -11.67
N TYR A 294 19.08 2.44 -10.83
CA TYR A 294 17.96 1.59 -11.17
C TYR A 294 16.63 2.25 -10.78
N VAL A 295 15.61 2.07 -11.62
CA VAL A 295 14.29 2.69 -11.46
C VAL A 295 13.21 1.67 -11.77
N GLU A 296 12.32 1.41 -10.82
CA GLU A 296 11.19 0.51 -10.96
C GLU A 296 9.99 1.20 -11.60
N ASN A 297 9.34 0.48 -12.51
CA ASN A 297 8.05 0.88 -13.06
C ASN A 297 7.06 -0.27 -12.97
N GLY A 298 5.93 -0.03 -12.30
CA GLY A 298 4.80 -0.95 -12.33
C GLY A 298 3.95 -0.78 -13.59
N VAL A 299 2.97 -1.65 -13.75
CA VAL A 299 1.97 -1.53 -14.83
C VAL A 299 0.85 -0.59 -14.41
N ALA A 300 0.41 0.29 -15.31
CA ALA A 300 -0.63 1.27 -15.02
C ALA A 300 -2.05 0.66 -14.98
N SER A 301 -2.22 -0.58 -15.40
CA SER A 301 -3.49 -1.31 -15.39
C SER A 301 -3.27 -2.78 -15.04
N LEU A 302 -4.34 -3.48 -14.65
CA LEU A 302 -4.31 -4.93 -14.45
C LEU A 302 -4.18 -5.73 -15.77
N ALA A 303 -4.21 -5.03 -16.91
CA ALA A 303 -4.03 -5.57 -18.25
C ALA A 303 -2.64 -5.21 -18.79
N LEU A 304 -2.33 -5.71 -19.97
CA LEU A 304 -1.14 -5.31 -20.73
C LEU A 304 -1.05 -3.78 -20.78
N ASP A 305 0.05 -3.24 -20.26
CA ASP A 305 0.37 -1.84 -20.40
C ASP A 305 0.93 -1.62 -21.82
N ASP A 306 0.43 -0.63 -22.54
CA ASP A 306 0.93 -0.22 -23.85
C ASP A 306 2.16 0.68 -23.73
N HIS A 307 2.55 1.07 -22.51
CA HIS A 307 3.74 1.86 -22.28
C HIS A 307 5.00 0.99 -22.35
N PRO A 308 6.03 1.39 -23.14
CA PRO A 308 7.23 0.56 -23.35
C PRO A 308 8.06 0.29 -22.08
N TRP A 309 7.80 1.04 -21.00
CA TRP A 309 8.44 0.87 -19.69
C TRP A 309 7.48 0.37 -18.61
N GLY A 310 6.25 0.05 -18.96
CA GLY A 310 5.31 -0.56 -18.01
C GLY A 310 5.80 -1.93 -17.56
N GLY A 311 5.84 -2.17 -16.25
CA GLY A 311 6.34 -3.42 -15.67
C GLY A 311 7.82 -3.67 -15.93
N ALA A 312 8.64 -2.61 -16.02
CA ALA A 312 10.06 -2.70 -16.31
C ALA A 312 10.94 -2.13 -15.21
N LEU A 313 12.08 -2.77 -15.00
CA LEU A 313 13.20 -2.18 -14.28
C LEU A 313 14.11 -1.47 -15.31
N LEU A 314 14.30 -0.18 -15.13
CA LEU A 314 15.19 0.62 -15.94
C LEU A 314 16.55 0.77 -15.27
N LYS A 315 17.61 0.91 -16.07
CA LYS A 315 18.95 1.25 -15.61
C LYS A 315 19.45 2.50 -16.35
N LEU A 316 19.78 3.55 -15.59
CA LEU A 316 20.44 4.75 -16.09
C LEU A 316 21.95 4.63 -15.90
N SER A 317 22.70 5.13 -16.90
CA SER A 317 24.15 5.27 -16.76
C SER A 317 24.52 6.24 -15.62
N PRO A 318 25.76 6.16 -15.07
CA PRO A 318 26.20 7.05 -13.97
C PRO A 318 26.13 8.54 -14.30
N ASP A 319 26.21 8.91 -15.57
CA ASP A 319 26.07 10.30 -16.06
C ASP A 319 24.63 10.64 -16.49
N PHE A 320 23.68 9.72 -16.28
CA PHE A 320 22.25 9.83 -16.61
C PHE A 320 21.91 10.09 -18.08
N LYS A 321 22.89 9.90 -19.01
CA LYS A 321 22.67 10.17 -20.45
C LYS A 321 22.02 9.04 -21.22
N THR A 322 22.10 7.82 -20.69
CA THR A 322 21.51 6.65 -21.33
C THR A 322 20.61 5.91 -20.37
N VAL A 323 19.50 5.42 -20.88
CA VAL A 323 18.57 4.56 -20.18
C VAL A 323 18.40 3.26 -20.96
N GLU A 324 18.43 2.14 -20.28
CA GLU A 324 18.12 0.83 -20.84
C GLU A 324 17.00 0.15 -20.06
N VAL A 325 16.20 -0.65 -20.73
CA VAL A 325 15.30 -1.60 -20.07
C VAL A 325 16.16 -2.76 -19.59
N PHE A 326 16.33 -2.86 -18.29
CA PHE A 326 17.21 -3.86 -17.68
C PHE A 326 16.50 -5.23 -17.60
N ALA A 327 15.24 -5.24 -17.14
CA ALA A 327 14.39 -6.42 -17.06
C ALA A 327 12.91 -6.01 -17.18
N THR A 328 12.03 -6.97 -17.43
CA THR A 328 10.59 -6.74 -17.64
C THR A 328 9.76 -7.80 -16.95
N GLY A 329 8.43 -7.64 -16.98
CA GLY A 329 7.49 -8.65 -16.46
C GLY A 329 7.16 -8.50 -14.99
N PHE A 330 7.34 -7.30 -14.44
CA PHE A 330 6.89 -6.94 -13.09
C PHE A 330 5.47 -6.38 -13.13
N ARG A 331 4.72 -6.61 -12.05
CA ARG A 331 3.38 -6.04 -11.91
C ARG A 331 3.39 -4.73 -11.13
N ASN A 332 3.86 -4.77 -9.91
CA ASN A 332 3.98 -3.61 -9.02
C ASN A 332 5.26 -3.72 -8.18
N PRO A 333 6.42 -3.65 -8.84
CA PRO A 333 7.69 -3.66 -8.13
C PRO A 333 7.74 -2.42 -7.25
N PHE A 334 8.08 -2.59 -5.97
CA PHE A 334 8.02 -1.47 -5.03
C PHE A 334 9.32 -1.24 -4.27
N GLY A 335 9.96 -2.27 -3.79
CA GLY A 335 11.20 -2.18 -3.05
C GLY A 335 12.37 -2.70 -3.86
N ILE A 336 13.42 -1.90 -3.96
CA ILE A 336 14.66 -2.26 -4.65
C ILE A 336 15.87 -2.12 -3.73
N ALA A 337 16.73 -3.13 -3.72
CA ALA A 337 18.01 -3.06 -3.05
C ALA A 337 19.11 -3.78 -3.85
N ILE A 338 20.33 -3.38 -3.63
CA ILE A 338 21.50 -3.94 -4.29
C ILE A 338 22.42 -4.50 -3.20
N ASN A 339 22.81 -5.77 -3.35
CA ASN A 339 23.68 -6.41 -2.37
C ASN A 339 25.15 -5.99 -2.56
N LYS A 340 26.03 -6.47 -1.68
CA LYS A 340 27.47 -6.19 -1.73
C LYS A 340 28.16 -6.65 -3.01
N ASP A 341 27.60 -7.64 -3.70
CA ASP A 341 28.13 -8.19 -4.95
C ASP A 341 27.62 -7.41 -6.19
N GLY A 342 26.79 -6.40 -5.99
CA GLY A 342 26.16 -5.59 -7.05
C GLY A 342 24.95 -6.27 -7.70
N ALA A 343 24.45 -7.35 -7.13
CA ALA A 343 23.23 -8.01 -7.59
C ALA A 343 21.99 -7.21 -7.17
N VAL A 344 21.02 -7.09 -8.07
CA VAL A 344 19.81 -6.29 -7.90
C VAL A 344 18.67 -7.18 -7.45
N PHE A 345 17.97 -6.76 -6.41
CA PHE A 345 16.79 -7.45 -5.88
C PHE A 345 15.60 -6.50 -5.82
N VAL A 346 14.41 -7.05 -6.11
CA VAL A 346 13.16 -6.30 -6.20
C VAL A 346 12.08 -7.06 -5.45
N THR A 347 11.22 -6.35 -4.72
CA THR A 347 9.94 -6.91 -4.26
C THR A 347 8.87 -6.60 -5.28
N ASP A 348 8.09 -7.58 -5.73
CA ASP A 348 6.96 -7.38 -6.63
C ASP A 348 5.65 -7.83 -5.98
N ASN A 349 4.66 -6.93 -5.96
CA ASN A 349 3.36 -7.24 -5.39
C ASN A 349 2.46 -7.90 -6.43
N ASP A 350 1.99 -9.09 -6.12
CA ASP A 350 1.12 -9.85 -6.99
C ASP A 350 -0.37 -9.52 -6.79
N VAL A 351 -1.23 -10.09 -7.62
CA VAL A 351 -2.68 -9.95 -7.53
C VAL A 351 -3.24 -10.74 -6.35
N GLU A 352 -4.37 -10.30 -5.79
CA GLU A 352 -5.01 -10.99 -4.65
C GLU A 352 -5.42 -12.43 -4.94
N GLU A 353 -5.72 -12.76 -6.21
CA GLU A 353 -6.08 -14.11 -6.66
C GLU A 353 -4.86 -15.04 -6.77
N ASN A 354 -3.67 -14.49 -6.79
CA ASN A 354 -2.41 -15.21 -6.79
C ASN A 354 -1.59 -14.81 -5.56
N PRO A 355 -1.93 -15.34 -4.38
CA PRO A 355 -1.37 -14.86 -3.13
C PRO A 355 0.10 -15.24 -3.01
N GLY A 356 0.94 -14.26 -2.85
CA GLY A 356 2.35 -14.39 -2.57
C GLY A 356 3.13 -13.31 -3.30
N ASP A 357 3.45 -12.22 -2.57
CA ASP A 357 4.38 -11.24 -3.08
C ASP A 357 5.75 -11.86 -3.27
N GLU A 358 6.46 -11.37 -4.26
CA GLU A 358 7.71 -11.95 -4.73
C GLU A 358 8.93 -11.18 -4.23
N LEU A 359 10.04 -11.88 -4.04
CA LEU A 359 11.37 -11.32 -4.03
C LEU A 359 12.13 -11.89 -5.21
N ASP A 360 12.55 -11.02 -6.11
CA ASP A 360 13.27 -11.35 -7.33
C ASP A 360 14.73 -10.97 -7.25
N HIS A 361 15.62 -11.88 -7.68
CA HIS A 361 16.96 -11.51 -8.11
C HIS A 361 16.89 -11.12 -9.58
N VAL A 362 17.13 -9.84 -9.88
CA VAL A 362 16.90 -9.31 -11.22
C VAL A 362 18.13 -9.43 -12.11
N ILE A 363 17.97 -10.21 -13.19
CA ILE A 363 19.00 -10.49 -14.18
C ILE A 363 18.71 -9.71 -15.47
N LYS A 364 19.72 -9.12 -16.05
CA LYS A 364 19.59 -8.32 -17.28
C LYS A 364 19.01 -9.14 -18.43
N GLY A 365 17.96 -8.60 -19.04
CA GLY A 365 17.30 -9.19 -20.22
C GLY A 365 16.22 -10.22 -19.89
N GLU A 366 16.04 -10.57 -18.62
CA GLU A 366 15.04 -11.55 -18.19
C GLU A 366 13.65 -10.92 -18.04
N HIS A 367 12.62 -11.80 -18.03
CA HIS A 367 11.22 -11.44 -17.90
C HIS A 367 10.59 -12.22 -16.72
N TYR A 368 9.96 -11.52 -15.77
CA TYR A 368 9.46 -12.04 -14.48
C TYR A 368 7.99 -12.47 -14.49
N GLY A 369 7.37 -12.55 -15.65
CA GLY A 369 6.11 -13.29 -15.87
C GLY A 369 4.90 -12.43 -16.11
N HIS A 370 4.70 -11.32 -15.38
CA HIS A 370 3.50 -10.50 -15.52
C HIS A 370 3.33 -9.92 -16.94
N PRO A 371 2.13 -9.93 -17.56
CA PRO A 371 0.88 -10.51 -17.10
C PRO A 371 0.62 -11.94 -17.59
N PHE A 372 1.63 -12.63 -18.11
CA PHE A 372 1.45 -13.90 -18.82
C PHE A 372 1.61 -15.14 -17.92
N TYR A 373 2.32 -15.00 -16.82
CA TYR A 373 2.66 -16.09 -15.93
C TYR A 373 2.67 -15.63 -14.49
N TYR A 374 2.11 -16.44 -13.62
CA TYR A 374 2.16 -16.28 -12.17
C TYR A 374 2.66 -17.58 -11.52
N PRO A 375 3.68 -17.52 -10.64
CA PRO A 375 4.34 -18.71 -10.09
C PRO A 375 3.42 -19.67 -9.33
N ASN A 376 2.31 -19.16 -8.82
CA ASN A 376 1.35 -19.96 -8.06
C ASN A 376 0.36 -20.75 -8.92
N GLU A 377 0.38 -20.62 -10.23
CA GLU A 377 -0.47 -21.38 -11.13
C GLU A 377 0.11 -22.81 -11.35
N PRO A 378 -0.44 -23.87 -10.74
CA PRO A 378 0.10 -25.21 -10.89
C PRO A 378 0.11 -25.68 -12.35
N GLY A 379 1.25 -26.19 -12.80
CA GLY A 379 1.39 -26.79 -14.13
C GLY A 379 1.57 -25.82 -15.29
N LYS A 380 1.70 -24.54 -15.03
CA LYS A 380 2.00 -23.51 -16.01
C LYS A 380 3.36 -22.90 -15.72
N HIS A 381 4.41 -23.42 -16.30
CA HIS A 381 5.73 -22.78 -16.33
C HIS A 381 6.13 -22.59 -17.79
N PRO A 382 5.74 -21.49 -18.44
CA PRO A 382 6.12 -21.23 -19.81
C PRO A 382 7.64 -21.07 -19.91
N VAL A 383 8.23 -21.60 -20.97
CA VAL A 383 9.65 -21.37 -21.27
C VAL A 383 9.86 -19.89 -21.56
N GLY A 384 10.85 -19.27 -20.92
CA GLY A 384 11.26 -17.89 -21.18
C GLY A 384 10.86 -16.88 -20.13
N PHE A 385 10.32 -17.34 -18.98
CA PHE A 385 10.13 -16.50 -17.80
C PHE A 385 11.08 -16.92 -16.68
N ARG A 386 11.46 -15.96 -15.85
CA ARG A 386 12.32 -16.18 -14.70
C ARG A 386 11.45 -16.34 -13.46
N ASP A 387 11.79 -17.31 -12.60
CA ASP A 387 11.14 -17.47 -11.32
C ASP A 387 11.73 -16.50 -10.28
N GLN A 388 10.89 -16.09 -9.34
CA GLN A 388 11.29 -15.44 -8.11
C GLN A 388 12.20 -16.33 -7.27
N ILE A 389 13.03 -15.72 -6.43
CA ILE A 389 13.85 -16.47 -5.48
C ILE A 389 13.12 -16.76 -4.17
N PHE A 390 12.05 -16.01 -3.89
CA PHE A 390 11.20 -16.20 -2.72
C PHE A 390 9.77 -15.75 -3.00
N LEU A 391 8.83 -16.53 -2.51
CA LEU A 391 7.41 -16.24 -2.55
C LEU A 391 6.90 -16.14 -1.12
N ALA A 392 6.37 -14.99 -0.74
CA ALA A 392 5.73 -14.79 0.55
C ALA A 392 4.48 -15.64 0.65
N ARG A 393 4.53 -16.70 1.44
CA ARG A 393 3.40 -17.59 1.70
C ARG A 393 2.71 -17.17 2.97
N GLY A 394 1.57 -16.61 2.83
CA GLY A 394 0.73 -16.20 3.94
C GLY A 394 -0.18 -15.07 3.49
N ASN A 395 -1.43 -15.16 3.84
CA ASN A 395 -2.38 -14.08 3.57
C ASN A 395 -2.67 -13.37 4.89
N PRO A 396 -2.48 -12.08 4.95
CA PRO A 396 -2.03 -11.18 3.88
C PRO A 396 -0.52 -10.88 3.94
N SER A 397 0.21 -10.99 2.83
CA SER A 397 1.50 -10.36 2.64
C SER A 397 1.34 -9.10 1.79
N ASN A 398 2.23 -8.15 1.98
CA ASN A 398 2.38 -6.98 1.10
C ASN A 398 3.81 -6.48 1.27
N TYR A 399 4.73 -7.10 0.52
CA TYR A 399 6.14 -6.75 0.53
C TYR A 399 6.34 -5.46 -0.25
N VAL A 400 6.76 -4.43 0.47
CA VAL A 400 6.93 -3.08 -0.06
C VAL A 400 8.40 -2.66 0.01
N GLY A 401 8.75 -1.54 0.63
CA GLY A 401 10.12 -1.07 0.66
C GLY A 401 11.10 -2.03 1.32
N MET A 402 12.33 -2.05 0.82
CA MET A 402 13.39 -2.87 1.37
C MET A 402 14.75 -2.16 1.36
N ALA A 403 15.63 -2.62 2.23
CA ALA A 403 17.02 -2.20 2.26
C ALA A 403 17.93 -3.40 2.51
N TYR A 404 19.16 -3.31 2.01
CA TYR A 404 20.22 -4.29 2.24
C TYR A 404 21.33 -3.69 3.11
N THR A 405 21.92 -4.50 3.97
CA THR A 405 23.11 -4.10 4.72
C THR A 405 24.10 -5.25 4.92
N ASP A 406 25.39 -4.91 4.81
CA ASP A 406 26.52 -5.71 5.26
C ASP A 406 27.37 -4.93 6.27
N SER A 407 26.75 -4.02 7.01
CA SER A 407 27.44 -3.15 7.95
C SER A 407 28.19 -3.95 9.02
N ALA A 408 29.49 -3.68 9.14
CA ALA A 408 30.33 -4.29 10.19
C ALA A 408 29.96 -3.86 11.61
N ALA A 409 29.07 -2.87 11.76
CA ALA A 409 28.54 -2.45 13.05
C ALA A 409 27.52 -3.45 13.61
N LEU A 410 26.89 -4.24 12.73
CA LEU A 410 25.96 -5.30 13.14
C LEU A 410 26.72 -6.60 13.51
N PRO A 411 26.15 -7.45 14.38
CA PRO A 411 26.63 -8.82 14.56
C PRO A 411 26.51 -9.61 13.23
N ASP A 412 27.39 -10.58 13.03
CA ASP A 412 27.50 -11.35 11.77
C ASP A 412 26.15 -12.02 11.35
N GLU A 413 25.35 -12.40 12.34
CA GLU A 413 24.00 -12.95 12.14
C GLU A 413 23.07 -12.01 11.39
N PHE A 414 23.19 -10.69 11.60
CA PHE A 414 22.30 -9.67 11.02
C PHE A 414 22.89 -8.95 9.81
N ARG A 415 24.12 -9.29 9.44
CA ARG A 415 24.80 -8.77 8.26
C ARG A 415 24.41 -9.55 7.00
N ASP A 416 24.81 -9.00 5.84
CA ASP A 416 24.55 -9.60 4.53
C ASP A 416 23.08 -10.01 4.38
N SER A 417 22.20 -9.08 4.72
CA SER A 417 20.76 -9.33 4.87
C SER A 417 19.92 -8.23 4.24
N PHE A 418 18.79 -8.65 3.67
CA PHE A 418 17.71 -7.77 3.29
C PHE A 418 16.72 -7.62 4.44
N TYR A 419 16.25 -6.41 4.65
CA TYR A 419 15.17 -6.08 5.57
C TYR A 419 14.02 -5.53 4.75
N ILE A 420 12.88 -6.19 4.80
CA ILE A 420 11.71 -5.92 3.94
C ILE A 420 10.52 -5.56 4.82
N ALA A 421 9.84 -4.47 4.48
CA ALA A 421 8.60 -4.09 5.11
C ALA A 421 7.44 -4.93 4.56
N ASP A 422 6.76 -5.67 5.42
CA ASP A 422 5.47 -6.32 5.12
C ASP A 422 4.33 -5.48 5.68
N LEU A 423 3.71 -4.66 4.83
CA LEU A 423 2.66 -3.73 5.21
C LEU A 423 1.44 -4.46 5.80
N SER A 424 1.02 -5.55 5.19
CA SER A 424 -0.14 -6.34 5.59
C SER A 424 0.17 -7.27 6.76
N GLY A 425 1.36 -7.87 6.79
CA GLY A 425 1.87 -8.67 7.90
C GLY A 425 2.16 -7.84 9.14
N ARG A 426 2.34 -6.51 8.99
CA ARG A 426 2.70 -5.58 10.08
C ARG A 426 4.02 -5.92 10.73
N GLU A 427 4.98 -6.27 9.90
CA GLU A 427 6.31 -6.65 10.36
C GLU A 427 7.40 -6.24 9.38
N VAL A 428 8.61 -6.19 9.86
CA VAL A 428 9.80 -6.19 9.03
C VAL A 428 10.34 -7.61 9.06
N VAL A 429 10.58 -8.20 7.90
CA VAL A 429 11.21 -9.50 7.77
C VAL A 429 12.68 -9.36 7.39
N ARG A 430 13.52 -10.29 7.84
CA ARG A 430 14.92 -10.40 7.46
C ARG A 430 15.12 -11.60 6.55
N ILE A 431 15.80 -11.38 5.44
CA ILE A 431 16.10 -12.42 4.45
C ILE A 431 17.60 -12.42 4.15
N LYS A 432 18.24 -13.58 4.23
CA LYS A 432 19.56 -13.80 3.65
C LYS A 432 19.45 -14.64 2.39
N VAL A 433 20.32 -14.33 1.46
CA VAL A 433 20.43 -15.06 0.21
C VAL A 433 21.86 -15.59 0.02
N GLN A 434 21.99 -16.67 -0.73
CA GLN A 434 23.28 -17.23 -1.15
C GLN A 434 23.27 -17.52 -2.64
N PRO A 435 24.43 -17.45 -3.31
CA PRO A 435 24.54 -17.78 -4.73
C PRO A 435 24.05 -19.21 -5.04
N ALA A 436 23.22 -19.36 -6.09
CA ALA A 436 22.70 -20.63 -6.55
C ALA A 436 22.70 -20.67 -8.10
N GLY A 437 23.79 -21.19 -8.68
CA GLY A 437 23.97 -21.21 -10.14
C GLY A 437 24.16 -19.80 -10.71
N ASP A 438 23.24 -19.37 -11.56
CA ASP A 438 23.22 -18.03 -12.17
C ASP A 438 22.32 -17.05 -11.41
N THR A 439 21.78 -17.47 -10.26
CA THR A 439 20.88 -16.67 -9.42
C THR A 439 21.26 -16.80 -7.94
N TYR A 440 20.31 -16.48 -7.08
CA TYR A 440 20.40 -16.65 -5.64
C TYR A 440 19.26 -17.53 -5.15
N GLU A 441 19.41 -18.10 -3.97
CA GLU A 441 18.35 -18.74 -3.20
C GLU A 441 18.31 -18.18 -1.78
N VAL A 442 17.16 -18.22 -1.14
CA VAL A 442 17.02 -17.81 0.25
C VAL A 442 17.62 -18.83 1.18
N SER A 443 18.64 -18.42 1.95
CA SER A 443 19.28 -19.26 2.96
C SER A 443 18.66 -19.08 4.36
N GLU A 444 18.16 -17.89 4.68
CA GLU A 444 17.48 -17.60 5.94
C GLU A 444 16.29 -16.69 5.70
N PHE A 445 15.18 -16.94 6.40
CA PHE A 445 14.00 -16.10 6.44
C PHE A 445 13.47 -16.03 7.87
N GLU A 446 13.36 -14.83 8.42
CA GLU A 446 12.89 -14.61 9.79
C GLU A 446 12.06 -13.33 9.91
N PRO A 447 10.96 -13.37 10.69
CA PRO A 447 10.37 -12.15 11.22
C PRO A 447 11.41 -11.42 12.08
N PHE A 448 11.61 -10.12 11.85
CA PHE A 448 12.63 -9.35 12.55
C PHE A 448 12.03 -8.38 13.58
N ALA A 449 10.98 -7.68 13.21
CA ALA A 449 10.32 -6.72 14.10
C ALA A 449 8.84 -6.55 13.77
N SER A 450 8.00 -6.46 14.80
CA SER A 450 6.61 -6.04 14.66
C SER A 450 6.55 -4.51 14.63
N ILE A 451 6.09 -3.96 13.52
CA ILE A 451 5.88 -2.53 13.28
C ILE A 451 4.50 -2.34 12.68
N PRO A 452 3.69 -1.40 13.19
CA PRO A 452 2.41 -1.13 12.57
C PRO A 452 2.57 -0.56 11.16
N THR A 453 1.90 -1.15 10.18
CA THR A 453 1.83 -0.69 8.77
C THR A 453 3.16 -0.21 8.16
N PRO A 454 4.25 -1.01 8.22
CA PRO A 454 5.54 -0.61 7.69
C PRO A 454 5.45 -0.51 6.16
N VAL A 455 5.99 0.57 5.59
CA VAL A 455 5.91 0.83 4.15
C VAL A 455 7.28 0.95 3.49
N ASP A 456 8.29 1.32 4.26
CA ASP A 456 9.65 1.42 3.75
C ASP A 456 10.69 1.22 4.85
N VAL A 457 11.86 0.76 4.44
CA VAL A 457 13.02 0.52 5.29
C VAL A 457 14.23 1.24 4.70
N ALA A 458 14.99 1.94 5.55
CA ALA A 458 16.29 2.49 5.19
C ALA A 458 17.30 2.17 6.29
N ILE A 459 18.56 1.96 5.93
CA ILE A 459 19.60 1.53 6.86
C ILE A 459 20.79 2.47 6.79
N ALA A 460 21.20 2.99 7.94
CA ALA A 460 22.39 3.82 8.07
C ALA A 460 23.66 2.97 8.04
N GLU A 461 24.82 3.61 7.77
CA GLU A 461 26.12 2.94 7.76
C GLU A 461 26.47 2.28 9.11
N ASP A 462 25.98 2.84 10.22
CA ASP A 462 26.16 2.28 11.57
C ASP A 462 25.27 1.07 11.87
N GLY A 463 24.51 0.59 10.88
CA GLY A 463 23.59 -0.55 11.00
C GLY A 463 22.27 -0.20 11.66
N THR A 464 22.00 1.08 11.94
CA THR A 464 20.69 1.52 12.43
C THR A 464 19.65 1.40 11.32
N ILE A 465 18.52 0.73 11.61
CA ILE A 465 17.44 0.49 10.67
C ILE A 465 16.30 1.46 10.97
N TYR A 466 15.86 2.19 9.97
CA TYR A 466 14.70 3.09 10.05
C TYR A 466 13.53 2.50 9.29
N VAL A 467 12.32 2.63 9.85
CA VAL A 467 11.10 2.07 9.28
C VAL A 467 10.02 3.15 9.26
N ALA A 468 9.45 3.41 8.09
CA ALA A 468 8.29 4.26 7.95
C ALA A 468 7.01 3.48 8.22
N SER A 469 6.22 3.90 9.18
CA SER A 469 4.88 3.37 9.44
C SER A 469 3.83 4.29 8.81
N ARG A 470 3.15 3.77 7.77
CA ARG A 470 2.32 4.59 6.89
C ARG A 470 1.11 5.18 7.59
N TYR A 471 0.22 4.33 8.13
CA TYR A 471 -1.05 4.80 8.68
C TYR A 471 -0.94 5.34 10.10
N ASP A 472 0.10 4.95 10.83
CA ASP A 472 0.41 5.51 12.16
C ASP A 472 1.18 6.82 12.07
N ARG A 473 1.69 7.16 10.87
CA ARG A 473 2.44 8.39 10.61
C ARG A 473 3.66 8.54 11.51
N GLN A 474 4.33 7.42 11.77
CA GLN A 474 5.51 7.38 12.64
C GLN A 474 6.72 6.88 11.87
N ILE A 475 7.88 7.37 12.28
CA ILE A 475 9.17 6.83 11.86
C ILE A 475 9.77 6.14 13.07
N PHE A 476 10.02 4.85 12.91
CA PHE A 476 10.65 4.01 13.91
C PHE A 476 12.14 3.84 13.61
N ARG A 477 12.90 3.66 14.68
CA ARG A 477 14.30 3.30 14.62
C ARG A 477 14.51 1.99 15.35
N ILE A 478 15.16 1.04 14.70
CA ILE A 478 15.61 -0.24 15.27
C ILE A 478 17.12 -0.18 15.36
N ARG A 479 17.67 -0.33 16.54
CA ARG A 479 19.10 -0.24 16.79
C ARG A 479 19.58 -1.28 17.79
N LEU A 480 20.86 -1.65 17.72
CA LEU A 480 21.48 -2.50 18.74
C LEU A 480 21.37 -1.87 20.12
N ARG A 481 21.18 -2.69 21.14
CA ARG A 481 21.28 -2.26 22.53
C ARG A 481 22.67 -1.70 22.81
N ASP A 482 22.76 -0.67 23.63
CA ASP A 482 24.02 0.01 23.91
C ASP A 482 25.10 -0.94 24.49
N SER A 483 24.67 -1.97 25.23
CA SER A 483 25.56 -3.01 25.77
C SER A 483 26.25 -3.86 24.70
N LEU A 484 25.74 -3.87 23.46
CA LEU A 484 26.24 -4.69 22.35
C LEU A 484 26.96 -3.86 21.29
N ARG A 485 26.94 -2.54 21.40
CA ARG A 485 27.66 -1.64 20.48
C ARG A 485 29.16 -1.79 20.66
N LYS A 486 29.86 -2.03 19.54
CA LYS A 486 31.34 -2.09 19.60
C LYS A 486 31.89 -0.72 20.00
N PRO A 487 32.83 -0.64 20.98
CA PRO A 487 33.48 0.62 21.30
C PRO A 487 34.25 1.14 20.07
N GLY A 488 33.90 2.31 19.57
CA GLY A 488 34.64 2.96 18.47
C GLY A 488 33.85 3.17 17.17
N GLY A 489 32.62 2.69 17.05
CA GLY A 489 31.70 3.18 16.00
C GLY A 489 31.35 4.63 16.34
N LYS A 490 31.82 5.60 15.54
CA LYS A 490 31.38 6.99 15.67
C LYS A 490 29.85 7.01 15.50
N PRO A 491 29.12 7.79 16.33
CA PRO A 491 27.71 8.02 16.15
C PRO A 491 27.43 8.73 14.85
#